data_95e7c3767e611dcd65b55f79c6f41cbb
#
_entry.id   95e7c3767e611dcd65b55f79c6f41cbb
#
_cell.length_a   1.000
_cell.length_b   1.000
_cell.length_c   1.000
_cell.angle_alpha   90.00
_cell.angle_beta   90.00
_cell.angle_gamma   90.00
#
_symmetry.space_group_name_H-M   'P 1'
#
loop_
_entity.id
_entity.type
_entity.pdbx_description
1 polymer ?
#
loop_
_entity_poly.entity_id
_entity_poly.type
_entity_poly.pdbx_seq_one_letter_code
_entity_poly.pdbx_strand_id
1 'polypeptide(L)'
;MSVMAFAVTSRRGFMAGAASLAAVGGGETARSDSRKHRLGILVPTILPTRRASLLKALEAHGYREGENLAVEARTADGKLERLPELAEELVRADVDVIVAFTTPGTQAAIGTGTKIPIIMWAGDPVGSGFVSNMARPGGHVTGITDAAGATATKRLAILREVVPTARRIAVFFHPDFPIGTAQVGEIERSARELDMTVRAFAIRDTLDDLRNAVEEAAAWPADAVLRVIAEGSLDFSRPQAELLLAHRLPAMLVSPTDVRNGGLLSYFPDVSELYGALAAYVHRVMTGTSPGDLPVLFPTRFRLAVNLSTAKALAITVPPIILAQADEVVE
;
A
#
# COMPACT_ATOMS: atom_id res chain seq x y z
N MET A 1 26.33 -23.13 -62.21
CA MET A 1 26.00 -24.45 -62.77
C MET A 1 25.01 -25.07 -61.84
N SER A 2 23.83 -25.35 -62.06
CA SER A 2 22.80 -25.68 -63.03
C SER A 2 21.51 -25.63 -62.25
N VAL A 3 20.54 -24.82 -62.43
CA VAL A 3 19.45 -24.70 -63.37
C VAL A 3 18.61 -25.98 -63.58
N MET A 4 17.35 -25.83 -63.28
CA MET A 4 16.14 -26.29 -63.99
C MET A 4 15.06 -26.66 -62.94
N ALA A 5 13.95 -26.03 -62.84
CA ALA A 5 12.90 -25.48 -63.69
C ALA A 5 11.79 -26.49 -64.06
N PHE A 6 10.53 -26.01 -63.89
CA PHE A 6 9.26 -26.35 -64.58
C PHE A 6 8.59 -27.69 -64.27
N ALA A 7 7.27 -27.76 -64.06
CA ALA A 7 6.09 -27.41 -64.82
C ALA A 7 4.81 -27.58 -63.92
N VAL A 8 3.84 -26.79 -63.90
CA VAL A 8 2.66 -26.33 -64.67
C VAL A 8 1.81 -27.42 -65.32
N THR A 9 0.51 -27.25 -65.15
CA THR A 9 -0.71 -27.74 -65.80
C THR A 9 -1.41 -28.96 -65.14
N SER A 10 -2.74 -29.07 -65.10
CA SER A 10 -3.85 -28.35 -65.75
C SER A 10 -5.20 -28.71 -65.13
N ARG A 11 -6.10 -27.85 -65.31
CA ARG A 11 -7.56 -27.79 -65.27
C ARG A 11 -8.39 -29.06 -65.54
N ARG A 12 -9.56 -29.07 -64.98
CA ARG A 12 -10.90 -29.49 -65.35
C ARG A 12 -11.43 -30.79 -64.76
N GLY A 13 -12.62 -30.61 -64.18
CA GLY A 13 -13.57 -31.65 -63.84
C GLY A 13 -14.74 -31.13 -63.05
N PHE A 14 -15.70 -30.53 -63.72
CA PHE A 14 -17.03 -30.13 -63.28
C PHE A 14 -17.85 -31.38 -62.99
N MET A 15 -18.53 -31.44 -61.81
CA MET A 15 -19.93 -32.01 -61.76
C MET A 15 -20.61 -31.61 -60.45
N ALA A 16 -21.80 -31.14 -60.59
CA ALA A 16 -22.74 -30.73 -59.59
C ALA A 16 -23.31 -31.92 -58.82
N GLY A 17 -23.55 -31.74 -57.52
CA GLY A 17 -24.34 -32.64 -56.70
C GLY A 17 -25.00 -31.81 -55.58
N ALA A 18 -26.20 -31.35 -55.82
CA ALA A 18 -27.04 -30.74 -54.80
C ALA A 18 -27.63 -31.84 -53.93
N ALA A 19 -27.48 -31.74 -52.62
CA ALA A 19 -28.43 -32.35 -51.66
C ALA A 19 -28.31 -31.75 -50.23
N SER A 20 -29.39 -31.10 -49.84
CA SER A 20 -30.00 -31.06 -48.52
C SER A 20 -29.31 -30.35 -47.38
N LEU A 21 -29.81 -29.13 -47.14
CA LEU A 21 -29.84 -28.48 -45.82
C LEU A 21 -30.44 -29.43 -44.77
N ALA A 22 -29.68 -29.68 -43.72
CA ALA A 22 -30.17 -29.91 -42.40
C ALA A 22 -29.56 -28.86 -41.48
N ALA A 23 -30.26 -27.76 -41.30
CA ALA A 23 -29.99 -26.79 -40.26
C ALA A 23 -30.30 -27.44 -38.90
N VAL A 24 -29.28 -27.91 -38.22
CA VAL A 24 -29.34 -28.07 -36.75
C VAL A 24 -28.65 -26.86 -36.17
N GLY A 25 -29.47 -25.81 -36.04
CA GLY A 25 -29.13 -24.68 -35.23
C GLY A 25 -29.19 -25.09 -33.74
N GLY A 26 -28.12 -25.63 -33.26
CA GLY A 26 -27.81 -25.74 -31.85
C GLY A 26 -26.74 -24.73 -31.53
N GLY A 27 -27.11 -23.45 -31.51
CA GLY A 27 -26.30 -22.45 -30.82
C GLY A 27 -26.34 -22.78 -29.33
N GLU A 28 -25.48 -23.67 -28.87
CA GLU A 28 -25.02 -23.65 -27.50
C GLU A 28 -24.31 -22.32 -27.31
N THR A 29 -25.09 -21.28 -26.99
CA THR A 29 -24.56 -20.21 -26.18
C THR A 29 -23.94 -20.89 -24.98
N ALA A 30 -22.62 -21.08 -24.99
CA ALA A 30 -21.87 -21.33 -23.79
C ALA A 30 -22.29 -20.22 -22.82
N ARG A 31 -23.29 -20.49 -21.97
CA ARG A 31 -23.47 -19.78 -20.73
C ARG A 31 -22.16 -20.03 -20.02
N SER A 32 -21.22 -19.09 -20.17
CA SER A 32 -20.22 -18.85 -19.19
C SER A 32 -21.03 -18.74 -17.88
N ASP A 33 -21.03 -19.82 -17.13
CA ASP A 33 -21.50 -19.82 -15.75
C ASP A 33 -20.49 -18.92 -15.03
N SER A 34 -20.73 -17.61 -15.12
CA SER A 34 -19.84 -16.61 -14.56
C SER A 34 -20.09 -16.62 -13.07
N ARG A 35 -19.53 -17.62 -12.39
CA ARG A 35 -19.36 -17.60 -10.93
C ARG A 35 -18.81 -16.23 -10.58
N LYS A 36 -19.56 -15.46 -9.80
CA LYS A 36 -19.06 -14.18 -9.29
C LYS A 36 -17.80 -14.46 -8.47
N HIS A 37 -16.73 -13.78 -8.79
CA HIS A 37 -15.54 -13.80 -7.94
C HIS A 37 -15.88 -13.23 -6.57
N ARG A 38 -15.27 -13.78 -5.53
CA ARG A 38 -15.49 -13.38 -4.14
C ARG A 38 -14.18 -12.84 -3.55
N LEU A 39 -14.16 -11.55 -3.27
CA LEU A 39 -12.98 -10.86 -2.70
C LEU A 39 -13.20 -10.61 -1.21
N GLY A 40 -12.36 -11.17 -0.36
CA GLY A 40 -12.25 -10.82 1.05
C GLY A 40 -11.33 -9.61 1.24
N ILE A 41 -11.74 -8.65 2.05
CA ILE A 41 -10.90 -7.51 2.45
C ILE A 41 -10.85 -7.45 3.97
N LEU A 42 -9.65 -7.55 4.53
CA LEU A 42 -9.42 -7.45 5.97
C LEU A 42 -8.61 -6.19 6.29
N VAL A 43 -9.18 -5.30 7.09
CA VAL A 43 -8.55 -4.03 7.50
C VAL A 43 -8.62 -3.80 8.99
N PRO A 44 -7.57 -3.31 9.66
CA PRO A 44 -7.62 -2.94 11.08
C PRO A 44 -8.56 -1.77 11.37
N THR A 45 -8.56 -0.78 10.49
CA THR A 45 -9.35 0.44 10.66
C THR A 45 -10.07 0.80 9.36
N ILE A 46 -11.32 1.27 9.49
CA ILE A 46 -12.08 1.77 8.33
C ILE A 46 -11.36 3.00 7.79
N LEU A 47 -10.74 2.84 6.63
CA LEU A 47 -10.44 3.94 5.75
C LEU A 47 -11.34 3.75 4.51
N PRO A 48 -12.44 4.49 4.40
CA PRO A 48 -13.37 4.38 3.27
C PRO A 48 -12.64 4.48 1.93
N THR A 49 -11.56 5.26 1.91
CA THR A 49 -10.68 5.45 0.75
C THR A 49 -9.93 4.18 0.35
N ARG A 50 -9.55 3.30 1.27
CA ARG A 50 -8.79 2.07 0.94
C ARG A 50 -9.62 1.10 0.10
N ARG A 51 -10.85 0.82 0.57
CA ARG A 51 -11.78 -0.04 -0.18
C ARG A 51 -12.09 0.56 -1.55
N ALA A 52 -12.47 1.84 -1.59
CA ALA A 52 -12.80 2.52 -2.84
C ALA A 52 -11.63 2.54 -3.82
N SER A 53 -10.40 2.79 -3.35
CA SER A 53 -9.20 2.80 -4.20
C SER A 53 -8.89 1.42 -4.78
N LEU A 54 -9.02 0.35 -3.97
CA LEU A 54 -8.83 -1.02 -4.45
C LEU A 54 -9.88 -1.39 -5.50
N LEU A 55 -11.16 -1.12 -5.23
CA LEU A 55 -12.25 -1.43 -6.16
C LEU A 55 -12.09 -0.65 -7.47
N LYS A 56 -11.75 0.63 -7.41
CA LYS A 56 -11.44 1.44 -8.60
C LYS A 56 -10.26 0.88 -9.40
N ALA A 57 -9.22 0.39 -8.74
CA ALA A 57 -8.08 -0.24 -9.42
C ALA A 57 -8.48 -1.59 -10.06
N LEU A 58 -9.38 -2.34 -9.44
CA LEU A 58 -9.91 -3.60 -9.98
C LEU A 58 -10.79 -3.42 -11.23
N GLU A 59 -11.45 -2.25 -11.38
CA GLU A 59 -12.20 -1.92 -12.60
C GLU A 59 -11.32 -1.97 -13.87
N ALA A 60 -10.05 -1.58 -13.76
CA ALA A 60 -9.09 -1.66 -14.86
C ALA A 60 -8.82 -3.12 -15.33
N HIS A 61 -9.12 -4.10 -14.47
CA HIS A 61 -9.04 -5.53 -14.75
C HIS A 61 -10.41 -6.16 -15.06
N GLY A 62 -11.46 -5.34 -15.23
CA GLY A 62 -12.80 -5.78 -15.59
C GLY A 62 -13.66 -6.26 -14.43
N TYR A 63 -13.22 -6.09 -13.17
CA TYR A 63 -14.01 -6.45 -11.99
C TYR A 63 -14.92 -5.30 -11.56
N ARG A 64 -16.22 -5.60 -11.38
CA ARG A 64 -17.19 -4.64 -10.89
C ARG A 64 -18.01 -5.25 -9.77
N GLU A 65 -18.03 -4.57 -8.64
CA GLU A 65 -18.82 -4.99 -7.49
C GLU A 65 -20.31 -5.03 -7.85
N GLY A 66 -20.98 -6.10 -7.42
CA GLY A 66 -22.40 -6.34 -7.73
C GLY A 66 -22.65 -7.02 -9.08
N GLU A 67 -21.77 -6.85 -10.08
CA GLU A 67 -21.88 -7.50 -11.39
C GLU A 67 -21.17 -8.88 -11.35
N ASN A 68 -19.86 -8.88 -11.43
CA ASN A 68 -19.02 -10.09 -11.50
C ASN A 68 -18.08 -10.26 -10.30
N LEU A 69 -18.12 -9.33 -9.32
CA LEU A 69 -17.37 -9.36 -8.09
C LEU A 69 -18.29 -9.20 -6.88
N ALA A 70 -18.21 -10.13 -5.93
CA ALA A 70 -18.77 -9.99 -4.59
C ALA A 70 -17.65 -9.60 -3.62
N VAL A 71 -17.88 -8.60 -2.79
CA VAL A 71 -16.86 -8.08 -1.85
C VAL A 71 -17.32 -8.27 -0.42
N GLU A 72 -16.55 -9.06 0.32
CA GLU A 72 -16.70 -9.30 1.76
C GLU A 72 -15.66 -8.49 2.51
N ALA A 73 -16.02 -7.34 3.03
CA ALA A 73 -15.12 -6.50 3.80
C ALA A 73 -15.32 -6.69 5.31
N ARG A 74 -14.21 -6.81 6.04
CA ARG A 74 -14.18 -6.89 7.50
C ARG A 74 -13.23 -5.85 8.05
N THR A 75 -13.68 -5.14 9.08
CA THR A 75 -12.89 -4.11 9.75
C THR A 75 -12.90 -4.33 11.26
N ALA A 76 -11.74 -4.17 11.85
CA ALA A 76 -11.58 -4.27 13.29
C ALA A 76 -11.93 -2.97 14.04
N ASP A 77 -12.16 -1.86 13.32
CA ASP A 77 -12.45 -0.53 13.89
C ASP A 77 -11.43 -0.07 14.94
N GLY A 78 -10.14 -0.33 14.66
CA GLY A 78 -9.02 -0.03 15.55
C GLY A 78 -8.79 -1.07 16.65
N LYS A 79 -9.68 -2.04 16.82
CA LYS A 79 -9.57 -3.11 17.83
C LYS A 79 -8.85 -4.32 17.23
N LEU A 80 -7.52 -4.30 17.27
CA LEU A 80 -6.68 -5.31 16.62
C LEU A 80 -6.96 -6.74 17.11
N GLU A 81 -7.42 -6.91 18.34
CA GLU A 81 -7.80 -8.19 18.93
C GLU A 81 -8.98 -8.86 18.21
N ARG A 82 -9.77 -8.12 17.41
CA ARG A 82 -10.86 -8.67 16.59
C ARG A 82 -10.40 -9.27 15.26
N LEU A 83 -9.19 -8.94 14.81
CA LEU A 83 -8.71 -9.36 13.49
C LEU A 83 -8.74 -10.89 13.27
N PRO A 84 -8.36 -11.75 14.25
CA PRO A 84 -8.42 -13.20 14.07
C PRO A 84 -9.85 -13.69 13.78
N GLU A 85 -10.84 -13.24 14.54
CA GLU A 85 -12.25 -13.61 14.35
C GLU A 85 -12.76 -13.15 12.96
N LEU A 86 -12.44 -11.92 12.58
CA LEU A 86 -12.82 -11.34 11.30
C LEU A 86 -12.17 -12.06 10.11
N ALA A 87 -10.93 -12.53 10.27
CA ALA A 87 -10.27 -13.34 9.28
C ALA A 87 -10.97 -14.71 9.10
N GLU A 88 -11.37 -15.35 10.21
CA GLU A 88 -12.15 -16.60 10.16
C GLU A 88 -13.53 -16.39 9.50
N GLU A 89 -14.18 -15.23 9.70
CA GLU A 89 -15.41 -14.90 8.99
C GLU A 89 -15.21 -14.87 7.47
N LEU A 90 -14.09 -14.30 6.97
CA LEU A 90 -13.77 -14.32 5.55
C LEU A 90 -13.54 -15.74 5.03
N VAL A 91 -12.89 -16.59 5.83
CA VAL A 91 -12.70 -18.01 5.47
C VAL A 91 -14.07 -18.71 5.40
N ARG A 92 -14.96 -18.50 6.38
CA ARG A 92 -16.34 -19.06 6.35
C ARG A 92 -17.17 -18.51 5.20
N ALA A 93 -16.90 -17.29 4.75
CA ALA A 93 -17.56 -16.70 3.59
C ALA A 93 -17.09 -17.30 2.26
N ASP A 94 -16.15 -18.25 2.27
CA ASP A 94 -15.63 -18.94 1.08
C ASP A 94 -15.18 -17.98 -0.03
N VAL A 95 -14.34 -17.00 0.33
CA VAL A 95 -13.81 -16.04 -0.62
C VAL A 95 -12.71 -16.67 -1.47
N ASP A 96 -12.55 -16.23 -2.73
CA ASP A 96 -11.53 -16.76 -3.64
C ASP A 96 -10.12 -16.22 -3.32
N VAL A 97 -10.04 -15.04 -2.71
CA VAL A 97 -8.80 -14.38 -2.30
C VAL A 97 -9.05 -13.43 -1.15
N ILE A 98 -8.10 -13.31 -0.24
CA ILE A 98 -8.12 -12.33 0.86
C ILE A 98 -7.08 -11.25 0.58
N VAL A 99 -7.49 -10.00 0.51
CA VAL A 99 -6.61 -8.84 0.58
C VAL A 99 -6.51 -8.41 2.04
N ALA A 100 -5.33 -8.62 2.63
CA ALA A 100 -5.06 -8.30 4.02
C ALA A 100 -4.19 -7.03 4.09
N PHE A 101 -4.77 -5.97 4.65
CA PHE A 101 -4.03 -4.73 4.88
C PHE A 101 -3.33 -4.79 6.23
N THR A 102 -2.11 -4.30 6.26
CA THR A 102 -1.25 -4.17 7.44
C THR A 102 -0.62 -5.48 7.91
N THR A 103 0.45 -5.36 8.70
CA THR A 103 1.10 -6.50 9.33
C THR A 103 0.14 -7.28 10.26
N PRO A 104 -0.64 -6.64 11.16
CA PRO A 104 -1.61 -7.35 11.98
C PRO A 104 -2.73 -8.04 11.18
N GLY A 105 -3.26 -7.39 10.14
CA GLY A 105 -4.29 -7.99 9.27
C GLY A 105 -3.77 -9.21 8.52
N THR A 106 -2.54 -9.12 7.99
CA THR A 106 -1.87 -10.25 7.31
C THR A 106 -1.60 -11.40 8.28
N GLN A 107 -1.10 -11.09 9.48
CA GLN A 107 -0.88 -12.09 10.53
C GLN A 107 -2.16 -12.84 10.90
N ALA A 108 -3.27 -12.12 11.05
CA ALA A 108 -4.56 -12.70 11.36
C ALA A 108 -5.06 -13.61 10.23
N ALA A 109 -4.97 -13.17 8.97
CA ALA A 109 -5.36 -13.99 7.83
C ALA A 109 -4.54 -15.29 7.73
N ILE A 110 -3.22 -15.22 7.91
CA ILE A 110 -2.33 -16.39 7.94
C ILE A 110 -2.67 -17.30 9.13
N GLY A 111 -2.95 -16.71 10.30
CA GLY A 111 -3.26 -17.41 11.54
C GLY A 111 -4.49 -18.32 11.48
N THR A 112 -5.42 -18.11 10.53
CA THR A 112 -6.56 -19.01 10.30
C THR A 112 -6.15 -20.38 9.77
N GLY A 113 -4.92 -20.55 9.29
CA GLY A 113 -4.45 -21.80 8.64
C GLY A 113 -5.11 -22.10 7.29
N THR A 114 -5.87 -21.14 6.73
CA THR A 114 -6.54 -21.29 5.44
C THR A 114 -5.55 -21.54 4.30
N LYS A 115 -6.05 -22.13 3.21
CA LYS A 115 -5.32 -22.23 1.92
C LYS A 115 -5.82 -21.20 0.91
N ILE A 116 -6.79 -20.38 1.27
CA ILE A 116 -7.22 -19.26 0.44
C ILE A 116 -6.01 -18.37 0.19
N PRO A 117 -5.76 -17.97 -1.07
CA PRO A 117 -4.71 -17.01 -1.41
C PRO A 117 -4.81 -15.72 -0.60
N ILE A 118 -3.67 -15.27 -0.05
CA ILE A 118 -3.60 -14.01 0.70
C ILE A 118 -2.71 -13.04 -0.08
N ILE A 119 -3.26 -11.88 -0.41
CA ILE A 119 -2.52 -10.77 -1.01
C ILE A 119 -2.38 -9.70 0.07
N MET A 120 -1.16 -9.57 0.58
CA MET A 120 -0.87 -8.65 1.68
C MET A 120 -0.45 -7.26 1.20
N TRP A 121 -0.69 -6.29 2.06
CA TRP A 121 0.03 -5.02 2.06
C TRP A 121 0.64 -4.85 3.45
N ALA A 122 1.93 -5.15 3.59
CA ALA A 122 2.63 -5.18 4.87
C ALA A 122 4.01 -4.51 4.80
N GLY A 123 4.47 -3.97 5.93
CA GLY A 123 5.72 -3.20 5.99
C GLY A 123 7.00 -4.03 5.87
N ASP A 124 7.05 -5.19 6.52
CA ASP A 124 8.20 -6.11 6.52
C ASP A 124 7.74 -7.58 6.40
N PRO A 125 7.48 -8.06 5.19
CA PRO A 125 6.98 -9.41 4.98
C PRO A 125 7.92 -10.53 5.38
N VAL A 126 9.23 -10.34 5.23
CA VAL A 126 10.25 -11.35 5.59
C VAL A 126 10.51 -11.34 7.09
N GLY A 127 10.75 -10.18 7.69
CA GLY A 127 10.96 -10.06 9.12
C GLY A 127 9.76 -10.48 9.95
N SER A 128 8.54 -10.32 9.42
CA SER A 128 7.30 -10.83 10.03
C SER A 128 7.07 -12.33 9.81
N GLY A 129 7.90 -12.99 9.00
CA GLY A 129 7.77 -14.42 8.71
C GLY A 129 6.61 -14.79 7.78
N PHE A 130 6.01 -13.82 7.06
CA PHE A 130 4.90 -14.08 6.14
C PHE A 130 5.34 -14.77 4.86
N VAL A 131 6.54 -14.46 4.42
CA VAL A 131 7.19 -15.07 3.27
C VAL A 131 8.66 -15.34 3.59
N SER A 132 9.21 -16.40 3.03
CA SER A 132 10.64 -16.74 3.23
C SER A 132 11.56 -15.91 2.36
N ASN A 133 11.05 -15.40 1.23
CA ASN A 133 11.81 -14.67 0.22
C ASN A 133 10.89 -13.73 -0.56
N MET A 134 11.35 -12.52 -0.82
CA MET A 134 10.58 -11.50 -1.55
C MET A 134 10.40 -11.85 -3.04
N ALA A 135 11.41 -12.45 -3.68
CA ALA A 135 11.37 -12.80 -5.10
C ALA A 135 10.55 -14.05 -5.38
N ARG A 136 10.53 -14.99 -4.44
CA ARG A 136 9.75 -16.24 -4.50
C ARG A 136 9.16 -16.54 -3.14
N PRO A 137 7.99 -15.97 -2.83
CA PRO A 137 7.36 -16.12 -1.52
C PRO A 137 7.14 -17.57 -1.10
N GLY A 138 6.73 -18.40 -2.06
CA GLY A 138 6.28 -19.78 -1.82
C GLY A 138 4.95 -19.83 -1.05
N GLY A 139 4.22 -20.91 -1.16
CA GLY A 139 2.96 -21.06 -0.43
C GLY A 139 1.82 -20.20 -1.00
N HIS A 140 0.92 -19.74 -0.11
CA HIS A 140 -0.33 -19.06 -0.50
C HIS A 140 -0.38 -17.56 -0.16
N VAL A 141 0.77 -16.97 0.21
CA VAL A 141 0.90 -15.55 0.57
C VAL A 141 1.82 -14.83 -0.40
N THR A 142 1.38 -13.69 -0.91
CA THR A 142 2.17 -12.73 -1.68
C THR A 142 1.61 -11.33 -1.46
N GLY A 143 2.09 -10.33 -2.19
CA GLY A 143 1.51 -8.99 -2.14
C GLY A 143 2.50 -7.87 -2.39
N ILE A 144 2.31 -6.78 -1.67
CA ILE A 144 3.13 -5.56 -1.76
C ILE A 144 3.64 -5.16 -0.39
N THR A 145 4.77 -4.45 -0.38
CA THR A 145 5.27 -3.74 0.81
C THR A 145 5.30 -2.23 0.54
N ASP A 146 5.13 -1.43 1.58
CA ASP A 146 5.35 0.03 1.51
C ASP A 146 6.82 0.41 1.76
N ALA A 147 7.68 -0.57 2.00
CA ALA A 147 9.09 -0.37 2.30
C ALA A 147 9.32 0.60 3.48
N ALA A 148 8.47 0.54 4.49
CA ALA A 148 8.44 1.50 5.59
C ALA A 148 9.80 1.70 6.28
N GLY A 149 10.57 0.63 6.49
CA GLY A 149 11.91 0.72 7.07
C GLY A 149 12.90 1.49 6.17
N ALA A 150 12.97 1.14 4.89
CA ALA A 150 13.87 1.82 3.94
C ALA A 150 13.51 3.30 3.75
N THR A 151 12.21 3.64 3.79
CA THR A 151 11.75 5.03 3.69
C THR A 151 12.05 5.84 4.94
N ALA A 152 12.11 5.23 6.12
CA ALA A 152 12.37 5.93 7.37
C ALA A 152 13.71 6.68 7.35
N THR A 153 14.78 6.03 6.90
CA THR A 153 16.11 6.65 6.73
C THR A 153 16.10 7.81 5.73
N LYS A 154 15.45 7.62 4.56
CA LYS A 154 15.36 8.68 3.55
C LYS A 154 14.56 9.88 4.05
N ARG A 155 13.49 9.65 4.81
CA ARG A 155 12.66 10.71 5.41
C ARG A 155 13.45 11.52 6.42
N LEU A 156 14.28 10.87 7.25
CA LEU A 156 15.18 11.55 8.17
C LEU A 156 16.22 12.40 7.42
N ALA A 157 16.79 11.88 6.33
CA ALA A 157 17.74 12.61 5.50
C ALA A 157 17.12 13.87 4.86
N ILE A 158 15.93 13.75 4.28
CA ILE A 158 15.20 14.91 3.73
C ILE A 158 14.88 15.94 4.81
N LEU A 159 14.43 15.49 6.00
CA LEU A 159 14.15 16.38 7.11
C LEU A 159 15.41 17.17 7.53
N ARG A 160 16.57 16.52 7.57
CA ARG A 160 17.87 17.16 7.87
C ARG A 160 18.26 18.17 6.79
N GLU A 161 18.01 17.89 5.52
CA GLU A 161 18.31 18.84 4.44
C GLU A 161 17.47 20.12 4.58
N VAL A 162 16.22 20.00 5.01
CA VAL A 162 15.28 21.14 5.19
C VAL A 162 15.52 21.86 6.51
N VAL A 163 15.94 21.15 7.57
CA VAL A 163 16.23 21.68 8.90
C VAL A 163 17.66 21.31 9.31
N PRO A 164 18.71 21.95 8.73
CA PRO A 164 20.09 21.51 8.93
C PRO A 164 20.61 21.65 10.37
N THR A 165 19.95 22.49 11.17
CA THR A 165 20.25 22.71 12.58
C THR A 165 19.66 21.65 13.50
N ALA A 166 18.73 20.81 13.03
CA ALA A 166 18.09 19.81 13.84
C ALA A 166 19.11 18.78 14.37
N ARG A 167 19.05 18.52 15.66
CA ARG A 167 19.88 17.53 16.37
C ARG A 167 19.02 16.58 17.20
N ARG A 168 17.89 17.05 17.71
CA ARG A 168 16.96 16.27 18.54
C ARG A 168 15.68 16.03 17.74
N ILE A 169 15.47 14.78 17.37
CA ILE A 169 14.32 14.37 16.57
C ILE A 169 13.31 13.62 17.43
N ALA A 170 12.14 14.19 17.58
CA ALA A 170 11.01 13.48 18.17
C ALA A 170 10.41 12.53 17.13
N VAL A 171 10.35 11.25 17.44
CA VAL A 171 9.75 10.24 16.57
C VAL A 171 8.39 9.86 17.11
N PHE A 172 7.33 10.19 16.37
CA PHE A 172 5.97 9.84 16.71
C PHE A 172 5.59 8.48 16.12
N PHE A 173 5.18 7.54 16.95
CA PHE A 173 4.85 6.17 16.54
C PHE A 173 3.61 5.63 17.25
N HIS A 174 2.98 4.63 16.67
CA HIS A 174 1.89 3.90 17.33
C HIS A 174 2.45 2.64 17.98
N PRO A 175 2.36 2.50 19.31
CA PRO A 175 3.04 1.41 20.05
C PRO A 175 2.46 0.03 19.76
N ASP A 176 1.17 -0.06 19.41
CA ASP A 176 0.47 -1.32 19.21
C ASP A 176 0.69 -1.90 17.79
N PHE A 177 1.42 -1.18 16.93
CA PHE A 177 1.84 -1.66 15.60
C PHE A 177 3.34 -2.00 15.58
N PRO A 178 3.70 -3.27 15.45
CA PRO A 178 5.11 -3.71 15.44
C PRO A 178 5.98 -2.98 14.43
N ILE A 179 5.42 -2.63 13.27
CA ILE A 179 6.12 -1.88 12.23
C ILE A 179 6.56 -0.49 12.72
N GLY A 180 5.77 0.16 13.57
CA GLY A 180 6.12 1.45 14.17
C GLY A 180 7.38 1.34 15.04
N THR A 181 7.44 0.35 15.92
CA THR A 181 8.61 0.07 16.76
C THR A 181 9.85 -0.28 15.93
N ALA A 182 9.69 -1.09 14.87
CA ALA A 182 10.79 -1.43 13.95
C ALA A 182 11.34 -0.18 13.25
N GLN A 183 10.47 0.72 12.77
CA GLN A 183 10.88 1.98 12.15
C GLN A 183 11.62 2.90 13.13
N VAL A 184 11.20 2.96 14.40
CA VAL A 184 11.92 3.72 15.43
C VAL A 184 13.36 3.24 15.53
N GLY A 185 13.60 1.92 15.61
CA GLY A 185 14.94 1.34 15.66
C GLY A 185 15.79 1.66 14.41
N GLU A 186 15.19 1.69 13.21
CA GLU A 186 15.87 2.12 11.97
C GLU A 186 16.25 3.60 12.03
N ILE A 187 15.33 4.45 12.46
CA ILE A 187 15.55 5.89 12.59
C ILE A 187 16.65 6.16 13.63
N GLU A 188 16.68 5.47 14.76
CA GLU A 188 17.71 5.61 15.78
C GLU A 188 19.09 5.23 15.24
N ARG A 189 19.18 4.16 14.41
CA ARG A 189 20.46 3.78 13.78
C ARG A 189 20.93 4.85 12.80
N SER A 190 20.06 5.30 11.90
CA SER A 190 20.38 6.34 10.92
C SER A 190 20.69 7.68 11.56
N ALA A 191 20.03 8.02 12.66
CA ALA A 191 20.25 9.26 13.39
C ALA A 191 21.66 9.31 14.00
N ARG A 192 22.15 8.18 14.54
CA ARG A 192 23.54 8.09 15.05
C ARG A 192 24.59 8.41 13.98
N GLU A 193 24.38 7.94 12.74
CA GLU A 193 25.28 8.23 11.62
C GLU A 193 25.24 9.71 11.20
N LEU A 194 24.20 10.43 11.60
CA LEU A 194 23.96 11.83 11.27
C LEU A 194 24.22 12.78 12.47
N ASP A 195 24.81 12.29 13.57
CA ASP A 195 25.01 13.04 14.82
C ASP A 195 23.70 13.65 15.37
N MET A 196 22.62 12.89 15.28
CA MET A 196 21.31 13.25 15.81
C MET A 196 20.91 12.36 16.99
N THR A 197 20.16 12.92 17.94
CA THR A 197 19.55 12.21 19.05
C THR A 197 18.06 12.01 18.74
N VAL A 198 17.56 10.80 18.98
CA VAL A 198 16.16 10.45 18.77
C VAL A 198 15.50 10.15 20.11
N ARG A 199 14.27 10.59 20.26
CA ARG A 199 13.38 10.14 21.34
C ARG A 199 12.02 9.78 20.75
N ALA A 200 11.52 8.60 21.09
CA ALA A 200 10.23 8.11 20.63
C ALA A 200 9.09 8.55 21.56
N PHE A 201 7.99 8.96 20.98
CA PHE A 201 6.76 9.39 21.66
C PHE A 201 5.59 8.59 21.11
N ALA A 202 4.88 7.90 22.00
CA ALA A 202 3.76 7.07 21.62
C ALA A 202 2.50 7.90 21.36
N ILE A 203 1.84 7.66 20.22
CA ILE A 203 0.55 8.23 19.90
C ILE A 203 -0.38 7.07 19.55
N ARG A 204 -1.44 6.90 20.34
CA ARG A 204 -2.56 6.01 20.01
C ARG A 204 -3.61 6.75 19.18
N ASP A 205 -4.85 6.28 19.25
CA ASP A 205 -5.91 6.75 18.36
C ASP A 205 -6.76 7.88 18.99
N THR A 206 -6.16 8.75 19.81
CA THR A 206 -6.86 9.89 20.42
C THR A 206 -6.16 11.22 20.14
N LEU A 207 -6.96 12.29 20.07
CA LEU A 207 -6.42 13.66 19.95
C LEU A 207 -5.62 14.06 21.21
N ASP A 208 -5.96 13.51 22.37
CA ASP A 208 -5.26 13.80 23.60
C ASP A 208 -3.87 13.14 23.60
N ASP A 209 -3.74 11.91 23.10
CA ASP A 209 -2.42 11.28 22.91
C ASP A 209 -1.55 12.10 21.97
N LEU A 210 -2.13 12.59 20.87
CA LEU A 210 -1.41 13.46 19.93
C LEU A 210 -0.95 14.76 20.59
N ARG A 211 -1.84 15.42 21.37
CA ARG A 211 -1.52 16.66 22.08
C ARG A 211 -0.40 16.42 23.10
N ASN A 212 -0.53 15.38 23.92
CA ASN A 212 0.46 15.02 24.91
C ASN A 212 1.83 14.75 24.28
N ALA A 213 1.86 13.99 23.18
CA ALA A 213 3.11 13.69 22.45
C ALA A 213 3.78 14.95 21.90
N VAL A 214 3.01 15.91 21.38
CA VAL A 214 3.54 17.18 20.86
C VAL A 214 4.07 18.04 22.03
N GLU A 215 3.35 18.13 23.15
CA GLU A 215 3.76 18.87 24.34
C GLU A 215 5.02 18.26 24.96
N GLU A 216 5.08 16.94 25.09
CA GLU A 216 6.27 16.23 25.59
C GLU A 216 7.47 16.40 24.66
N ALA A 217 7.28 16.36 23.35
CA ALA A 217 8.33 16.60 22.37
C ALA A 217 8.86 18.04 22.47
N ALA A 218 7.98 19.02 22.65
CA ALA A 218 8.36 20.42 22.86
C ALA A 218 9.09 20.61 24.20
N ALA A 219 8.65 19.94 25.28
CA ALA A 219 9.31 19.97 26.58
C ALA A 219 10.69 19.29 26.57
N TRP A 220 10.89 18.28 25.73
CA TRP A 220 12.19 17.64 25.49
C TRP A 220 13.12 18.49 24.60
N PRO A 221 12.84 19.65 24.32
CA PRO A 221 13.14 20.60 23.25
C PRO A 221 13.56 19.94 21.93
N ALA A 222 12.64 19.17 21.32
CA ALA A 222 12.85 18.64 19.98
C ALA A 222 13.07 19.75 18.96
N ASP A 223 13.98 19.54 18.05
CA ASP A 223 14.27 20.48 16.94
C ASP A 223 13.37 20.18 15.71
N ALA A 224 12.92 18.95 15.58
CA ALA A 224 12.02 18.51 14.51
C ALA A 224 11.27 17.22 14.92
N VAL A 225 10.20 16.93 14.19
CA VAL A 225 9.40 15.72 14.35
C VAL A 225 9.48 14.85 13.11
N LEU A 226 9.60 13.55 13.30
CA LEU A 226 9.42 12.55 12.26
C LEU A 226 8.30 11.60 12.67
N ARG A 227 7.18 11.62 11.95
CA ARG A 227 6.12 10.65 12.17
C ARG A 227 6.40 9.38 11.38
N VAL A 228 6.47 8.24 12.07
CA VAL A 228 6.61 6.96 11.37
C VAL A 228 5.30 6.61 10.67
N ILE A 229 5.40 5.79 9.64
CA ILE A 229 4.26 5.26 8.92
C ILE A 229 3.55 4.30 9.89
N ALA A 230 2.41 4.72 10.40
CA ALA A 230 1.55 3.90 11.24
C ALA A 230 0.34 3.49 10.42
N GLU A 231 0.11 2.20 10.39
CA GLU A 231 -1.06 1.63 9.75
C GLU A 231 -2.25 1.75 10.71
N GLY A 232 -3.31 2.41 10.26
CA GLY A 232 -4.60 2.36 10.95
C GLY A 232 -4.91 3.49 11.93
N SER A 233 -4.10 4.54 12.00
CA SER A 233 -4.44 5.71 12.81
C SER A 233 -5.59 6.52 12.20
N LEU A 234 -6.40 7.13 13.05
CA LEU A 234 -7.40 8.12 12.67
C LEU A 234 -6.77 9.25 11.86
N ASP A 235 -7.57 9.90 11.02
CA ASP A 235 -7.12 11.07 10.26
C ASP A 235 -6.94 12.28 11.18
N PHE A 236 -5.74 12.41 11.73
CA PHE A 236 -5.32 13.57 12.51
C PHE A 236 -4.56 14.61 11.67
N SER A 237 -4.57 14.53 10.37
CA SER A 237 -3.76 15.36 9.48
C SER A 237 -3.83 16.84 9.84
N ARG A 238 -5.02 17.42 9.96
CA ARG A 238 -5.20 18.84 10.29
C ARG A 238 -4.87 19.14 11.74
N PRO A 239 -5.44 18.48 12.76
CA PRO A 239 -5.09 18.72 14.17
C PRO A 239 -3.60 18.57 14.45
N GLN A 240 -2.96 17.57 13.81
CA GLN A 240 -1.52 17.36 13.96
C GLN A 240 -0.70 18.53 13.38
N ALA A 241 -1.06 18.99 12.18
CA ALA A 241 -0.38 20.11 11.56
C ALA A 241 -0.51 21.40 12.39
N GLU A 242 -1.70 21.68 12.91
CA GLU A 242 -1.99 22.85 13.77
C GLU A 242 -1.20 22.79 15.07
N LEU A 243 -1.18 21.65 15.77
CA LEU A 243 -0.40 21.46 17.00
C LEU A 243 1.10 21.61 16.78
N LEU A 244 1.64 20.97 15.74
CA LEU A 244 3.06 21.06 15.41
C LEU A 244 3.47 22.51 15.07
N LEU A 245 2.64 23.23 14.31
CA LEU A 245 2.90 24.62 13.97
C LEU A 245 2.83 25.53 15.20
N ALA A 246 1.85 25.34 16.10
CA ALA A 246 1.71 26.09 17.33
C ALA A 246 2.94 25.95 18.23
N HIS A 247 3.56 24.77 18.26
CA HIS A 247 4.79 24.50 19.00
C HIS A 247 6.07 24.75 18.18
N ARG A 248 5.95 25.32 16.97
CA ARG A 248 7.07 25.62 16.06
C ARG A 248 7.95 24.41 15.77
N LEU A 249 7.35 23.22 15.66
CA LEU A 249 8.03 21.96 15.38
C LEU A 249 7.92 21.61 13.90
N PRO A 250 8.99 21.78 13.09
CA PRO A 250 9.01 21.30 11.72
C PRO A 250 8.88 19.80 11.69
N ALA A 251 8.08 19.29 10.75
CA ALA A 251 7.76 17.86 10.75
C ALA A 251 7.82 17.22 9.36
N MET A 252 8.39 16.01 9.33
CA MET A 252 8.24 15.05 8.24
C MET A 252 7.05 14.14 8.55
N LEU A 253 5.95 14.35 7.85
CA LEU A 253 4.69 13.62 8.01
C LEU A 253 4.57 12.47 7.01
N VAL A 254 3.44 11.76 7.01
CA VAL A 254 3.31 10.49 6.30
C VAL A 254 2.84 10.67 4.87
N SER A 255 1.88 11.59 4.62
CA SER A 255 1.17 11.65 3.35
C SER A 255 1.11 13.06 2.75
N PRO A 256 0.93 13.20 1.42
CA PRO A 256 0.65 14.50 0.82
C PRO A 256 -0.61 15.18 1.40
N THR A 257 -1.59 14.41 1.88
CA THR A 257 -2.77 14.97 2.56
C THR A 257 -2.40 15.68 3.84
N ASP A 258 -1.43 15.18 4.60
CA ASP A 258 -0.93 15.88 5.79
C ASP A 258 -0.34 17.24 5.43
N VAL A 259 0.37 17.32 4.30
CA VAL A 259 0.99 18.55 3.81
C VAL A 259 -0.06 19.56 3.33
N ARG A 260 -1.10 19.11 2.61
CA ARG A 260 -2.23 19.96 2.21
C ARG A 260 -3.01 20.51 3.41
N ASN A 261 -3.04 19.73 4.50
CA ASN A 261 -3.68 20.12 5.75
C ASN A 261 -2.79 20.97 6.68
N GLY A 262 -1.63 21.45 6.19
CA GLY A 262 -0.75 22.38 6.92
C GLY A 262 0.55 21.74 7.45
N GLY A 263 0.81 20.46 7.21
CA GLY A 263 2.11 19.83 7.51
C GLY A 263 3.24 20.39 6.65
N LEU A 264 4.49 20.34 7.12
CA LEU A 264 5.63 20.90 6.40
C LEU A 264 6.07 20.02 5.23
N LEU A 265 6.32 18.75 5.49
CA LEU A 265 6.90 17.79 4.54
C LEU A 265 6.20 16.44 4.63
N SER A 266 6.12 15.74 3.51
CA SER A 266 5.87 14.31 3.49
C SER A 266 6.69 13.61 2.41
N TYR A 267 7.09 12.37 2.66
CA TYR A 267 7.72 11.49 1.68
C TYR A 267 7.15 10.09 1.84
N PHE A 268 6.45 9.60 0.81
CA PHE A 268 5.71 8.34 0.87
C PHE A 268 5.62 7.69 -0.51
N PRO A 269 5.48 6.35 -0.59
CA PRO A 269 5.19 5.68 -1.86
C PRO A 269 3.95 6.23 -2.56
N ASP A 270 3.96 6.23 -3.89
CA ASP A 270 2.78 6.59 -4.68
C ASP A 270 1.66 5.56 -4.46
N VAL A 271 0.65 5.97 -3.71
CA VAL A 271 -0.46 5.10 -3.29
C VAL A 271 -1.22 4.56 -4.51
N SER A 272 -1.30 5.32 -5.61
CA SER A 272 -1.99 4.86 -6.83
C SER A 272 -1.25 3.71 -7.50
N GLU A 273 0.09 3.73 -7.50
CA GLU A 273 0.93 2.61 -7.95
C GLU A 273 0.67 1.36 -7.11
N LEU A 274 0.63 1.52 -5.79
CA LEU A 274 0.42 0.40 -4.87
C LEU A 274 -0.95 -0.26 -5.05
N TYR A 275 -2.03 0.52 -5.19
CA TYR A 275 -3.36 -0.05 -5.46
C TYR A 275 -3.43 -0.71 -6.84
N GLY A 276 -2.77 -0.15 -7.85
CA GLY A 276 -2.66 -0.77 -9.17
C GLY A 276 -1.96 -2.13 -9.12
N ALA A 277 -0.84 -2.21 -8.40
CA ALA A 277 -0.10 -3.45 -8.19
C ALA A 277 -0.93 -4.50 -7.42
N LEU A 278 -1.62 -4.05 -6.36
CA LEU A 278 -2.50 -4.91 -5.55
C LEU A 278 -3.63 -5.50 -6.40
N ALA A 279 -4.31 -4.67 -7.21
CA ALA A 279 -5.37 -5.10 -8.10
C ALA A 279 -4.88 -6.07 -9.18
N ALA A 280 -3.69 -5.82 -9.76
CA ALA A 280 -3.07 -6.74 -10.71
C ALA A 280 -2.78 -8.11 -10.08
N TYR A 281 -2.38 -8.15 -8.80
CA TYR A 281 -2.14 -9.41 -8.09
C TYR A 281 -3.45 -10.14 -7.78
N VAL A 282 -4.49 -9.42 -7.34
CA VAL A 282 -5.84 -9.99 -7.18
C VAL A 282 -6.30 -10.63 -8.49
N HIS A 283 -6.17 -9.92 -9.61
CA HIS A 283 -6.52 -10.43 -10.93
C HIS A 283 -5.74 -11.70 -11.29
N ARG A 284 -4.42 -11.68 -11.16
CA ARG A 284 -3.57 -12.85 -11.48
C ARG A 284 -3.92 -14.08 -10.64
N VAL A 285 -4.19 -13.90 -9.37
CA VAL A 285 -4.58 -14.98 -8.47
C VAL A 285 -5.98 -15.50 -8.80
N MET A 286 -6.95 -14.63 -9.02
CA MET A 286 -8.31 -15.02 -9.44
C MET A 286 -8.35 -15.71 -10.80
N THR A 287 -7.34 -15.49 -11.66
CA THR A 287 -7.18 -16.17 -12.96
C THR A 287 -6.29 -17.40 -12.88
N GLY A 288 -5.89 -17.85 -11.69
CA GLY A 288 -5.24 -19.14 -11.46
C GLY A 288 -3.71 -19.08 -11.28
N THR A 289 -3.09 -17.89 -11.19
CA THR A 289 -1.67 -17.80 -10.84
C THR A 289 -1.48 -18.11 -9.36
N SER A 290 -0.53 -19.00 -9.03
CA SER A 290 -0.19 -19.30 -7.65
C SER A 290 0.45 -18.07 -6.97
N PRO A 291 0.01 -17.69 -5.75
CA PRO A 291 0.65 -16.61 -4.98
C PRO A 291 2.15 -16.83 -4.77
N GLY A 292 2.57 -18.07 -4.57
CA GLY A 292 3.96 -18.42 -4.35
C GLY A 292 4.90 -18.12 -5.52
N ASP A 293 4.36 -17.97 -6.74
CA ASP A 293 5.10 -17.61 -7.95
C ASP A 293 5.12 -16.10 -8.21
N LEU A 294 4.41 -15.32 -7.41
CA LEU A 294 4.33 -13.88 -7.51
C LEU A 294 5.29 -13.22 -6.53
N PRO A 295 6.33 -12.48 -6.97
CA PRO A 295 7.25 -11.80 -6.05
C PRO A 295 6.49 -10.76 -5.22
N VAL A 296 6.93 -10.52 -4.00
CA VAL A 296 6.44 -9.37 -3.24
C VAL A 296 6.99 -8.09 -3.84
N LEU A 297 6.11 -7.16 -4.20
CA LEU A 297 6.49 -5.94 -4.88
C LEU A 297 6.89 -4.83 -3.89
N PHE A 298 7.96 -4.14 -4.25
CA PHE A 298 8.33 -2.88 -3.63
C PHE A 298 7.74 -1.70 -4.43
N PRO A 299 7.44 -0.57 -3.78
CA PRO A 299 7.11 0.66 -4.49
C PRO A 299 8.31 1.11 -5.33
N THR A 300 8.05 1.57 -6.55
CA THR A 300 9.08 2.11 -7.43
C THR A 300 9.05 3.63 -7.48
N ARG A 301 7.91 4.23 -7.15
CA ARG A 301 7.73 5.67 -7.11
C ARG A 301 7.40 6.16 -5.71
N PHE A 302 8.04 7.25 -5.34
CA PHE A 302 7.80 7.96 -4.08
C PHE A 302 7.42 9.39 -4.40
N ARG A 303 6.59 9.99 -3.55
CA ARG A 303 6.16 11.37 -3.67
C ARG A 303 6.67 12.20 -2.52
N LEU A 304 7.34 13.29 -2.87
CA LEU A 304 7.75 14.33 -1.95
C LEU A 304 6.76 15.49 -2.06
N ALA A 305 6.12 15.86 -0.95
CA ALA A 305 5.31 17.06 -0.86
C ALA A 305 5.90 18.04 0.14
N VAL A 306 5.78 19.33 -0.18
CA VAL A 306 6.35 20.45 0.60
C VAL A 306 5.29 21.53 0.73
N ASN A 307 5.13 22.12 1.93
CA ASN A 307 4.27 23.26 2.18
C ASN A 307 5.10 24.52 2.46
N LEU A 308 5.10 25.46 1.53
CA LEU A 308 5.86 26.71 1.62
C LEU A 308 5.24 27.69 2.61
N SER A 309 3.90 27.71 2.76
CA SER A 309 3.24 28.52 3.78
C SER A 309 3.67 28.12 5.19
N THR A 310 3.71 26.81 5.45
CA THR A 310 4.18 26.26 6.74
C THR A 310 5.68 26.50 6.92
N ALA A 311 6.49 26.31 5.88
CA ALA A 311 7.92 26.63 5.92
C ALA A 311 8.16 28.10 6.30
N LYS A 312 7.43 29.02 5.66
CA LYS A 312 7.50 30.46 5.97
C LYS A 312 7.08 30.77 7.41
N ALA A 313 5.99 30.16 7.89
CA ALA A 313 5.52 30.35 9.27
C ALA A 313 6.55 29.83 10.32
N LEU A 314 7.32 28.81 9.98
CA LEU A 314 8.39 28.27 10.80
C LEU A 314 9.74 28.98 10.59
N ALA A 315 9.82 30.00 9.71
CA ALA A 315 11.04 30.68 9.31
C ALA A 315 12.10 29.74 8.70
N ILE A 316 11.65 28.72 7.96
CA ILE A 316 12.49 27.74 7.27
C ILE A 316 12.58 28.12 5.78
N THR A 317 13.82 28.17 5.27
CA THR A 317 14.07 28.26 3.82
C THR A 317 14.25 26.86 3.26
N VAL A 318 13.30 26.42 2.45
CA VAL A 318 13.40 25.08 1.81
C VAL A 318 14.47 25.13 0.71
N PRO A 319 15.47 24.24 0.73
CA PRO A 319 16.53 24.23 -0.27
C PRO A 319 16.00 24.04 -1.69
N PRO A 320 16.58 24.73 -2.71
CA PRO A 320 16.15 24.59 -4.10
C PRO A 320 16.17 23.15 -4.62
N ILE A 321 17.12 22.33 -4.15
CA ILE A 321 17.20 20.91 -4.52
C ILE A 321 16.00 20.10 -4.04
N ILE A 322 15.46 20.41 -2.87
CA ILE A 322 14.26 19.77 -2.32
C ILE A 322 13.03 20.20 -3.14
N LEU A 323 12.93 21.50 -3.49
CA LEU A 323 11.83 21.99 -4.33
C LEU A 323 11.86 21.40 -5.73
N ALA A 324 13.04 21.21 -6.31
CA ALA A 324 13.21 20.57 -7.61
C ALA A 324 12.84 19.06 -7.61
N GLN A 325 12.92 18.40 -6.45
CA GLN A 325 12.54 17.00 -6.27
C GLN A 325 11.08 16.84 -5.81
N ALA A 326 10.42 17.92 -5.42
CA ALA A 326 9.06 17.85 -4.93
C ALA A 326 8.07 17.54 -6.07
N ASP A 327 7.22 16.53 -5.85
CA ASP A 327 6.10 16.20 -6.73
C ASP A 327 4.90 17.13 -6.49
N GLU A 328 4.82 17.71 -5.29
CA GLU A 328 3.76 18.62 -4.89
C GLU A 328 4.31 19.74 -4.00
N VAL A 329 4.00 20.98 -4.37
CA VAL A 329 4.32 22.17 -3.58
C VAL A 329 3.01 22.88 -3.25
N VAL A 330 2.74 23.05 -1.94
CA VAL A 330 1.58 23.78 -1.41
C VAL A 330 2.03 25.18 -1.00
N GLU A 331 1.31 26.19 -1.46
CA GLU A 331 1.58 27.63 -1.21
C GLU A 331 0.56 28.25 -0.26
#